data_31bda3cfef4a53c40b251059774160f7
#
_entry.id   31bda3cfef4a53c40b251059774160f7
#
_cell.length_a   1.000
_cell.length_b   1.000
_cell.length_c   1.000
_cell.angle_alpha   90.00
_cell.angle_beta   90.00
_cell.angle_gamma   90.00
#
_symmetry.space_group_name_H-M   'P 1'
#
loop_
_entity.id
_entity.type
_entity.pdbx_description
1 polymer ?
#
loop_
_entity_poly.entity_id
_entity_poly.type
_entity_poly.pdbx_seq_one_letter_code
_entity_poly.pdbx_strand_id
1 'polypeptide(L)'
;MTEKNVSSIIADDWYQYMNYLSGGDNVINYSWRKKGISKSERKEIKNIFQEIDDLTGLTFKKTKKKNDDIRFFSVPEINETHKAEISEAINPLPVEDLIVGRASARSDRIKIFFRDNDKEVTTLDKYVLRHEIGHALGLAHPDGDGANPDWNSSDTIMSYNVFEGPFFMYYGYTDTDKKALQQNWGLNPESYIGSIGKPEDIVEDITVPV
;
A
#
# COMPACT_ATOMS: atom_id res chain seq x y z
N MET A 1 -14.47 -1.17 20.92
CA MET A 1 -13.53 -0.36 20.11
C MET A 1 -14.37 0.52 19.20
N THR A 2 -14.15 1.81 19.22
CA THR A 2 -14.79 2.74 18.26
C THR A 2 -14.23 2.47 16.87
N GLU A 3 -15.09 2.32 15.87
CA GLU A 3 -14.66 2.15 14.48
C GLU A 3 -13.88 3.40 14.04
N LYS A 4 -12.67 3.19 13.52
CA LYS A 4 -11.81 4.30 13.05
C LYS A 4 -12.35 4.86 11.72
N ASN A 5 -12.21 6.16 11.55
CA ASN A 5 -12.64 6.81 10.32
C ASN A 5 -11.69 6.49 9.16
N VAL A 6 -12.17 5.78 8.17
CA VAL A 6 -11.39 5.36 6.99
C VAL A 6 -10.84 6.57 6.22
N SER A 7 -11.59 7.69 6.17
CA SER A 7 -11.12 8.89 5.45
C SER A 7 -9.88 9.53 6.05
N SER A 8 -9.59 9.27 7.34
CA SER A 8 -8.36 9.77 8.00
C SER A 8 -7.06 9.16 7.42
N ILE A 9 -7.16 8.07 6.68
CA ILE A 9 -6.00 7.40 6.06
C ILE A 9 -6.06 7.36 4.53
N ILE A 10 -6.87 8.20 3.90
CA ILE A 10 -6.93 8.33 2.43
C ILE A 10 -6.17 9.56 1.98
N ALA A 11 -5.31 9.38 0.96
CA ALA A 11 -4.59 10.44 0.26
C ALA A 11 -5.09 10.52 -1.19
N ASP A 12 -6.06 11.40 -1.43
CA ASP A 12 -6.68 11.56 -2.75
C ASP A 12 -5.68 11.93 -3.85
N ASP A 13 -4.67 12.75 -3.54
CA ASP A 13 -3.62 13.17 -4.47
C ASP A 13 -2.73 11.99 -4.91
N TRP A 14 -2.37 11.09 -3.99
CA TRP A 14 -1.62 9.88 -4.30
C TRP A 14 -2.46 8.88 -5.10
N TYR A 15 -3.73 8.71 -4.75
CA TYR A 15 -4.66 7.89 -5.50
C TYR A 15 -4.81 8.41 -6.94
N GLN A 16 -5.12 9.70 -7.11
CA GLN A 16 -5.28 10.32 -8.43
C GLN A 16 -4.00 10.22 -9.26
N TYR A 17 -2.84 10.40 -8.63
CA TYR A 17 -1.56 10.28 -9.30
C TYR A 17 -1.29 8.84 -9.77
N MET A 18 -1.54 7.82 -8.94
CA MET A 18 -1.40 6.43 -9.36
C MET A 18 -2.40 6.06 -10.45
N ASN A 19 -3.64 6.51 -10.33
CA ASN A 19 -4.66 6.30 -11.37
C ASN A 19 -4.25 6.93 -12.71
N TYR A 20 -3.63 8.11 -12.68
CA TYR A 20 -3.05 8.74 -13.86
C TYR A 20 -1.90 7.90 -14.45
N LEU A 21 -0.96 7.44 -13.63
CA LEU A 21 0.18 6.63 -14.08
C LEU A 21 -0.26 5.30 -14.72
N SER A 22 -1.24 4.63 -14.13
CA SER A 22 -1.79 3.37 -14.63
C SER A 22 -2.69 3.54 -15.87
N GLY A 23 -3.02 4.78 -16.26
CA GLY A 23 -3.92 5.05 -17.37
C GLY A 23 -5.40 4.81 -17.05
N GLY A 24 -5.75 4.61 -15.79
CA GLY A 24 -7.13 4.44 -15.31
C GLY A 24 -7.75 3.07 -15.61
N ASP A 25 -6.94 2.07 -15.97
CA ASP A 25 -7.42 0.71 -16.32
C ASP A 25 -7.32 -0.30 -15.17
N ASN A 26 -7.01 0.17 -13.96
CA ASN A 26 -6.77 -0.64 -12.77
C ASN A 26 -5.63 -1.67 -12.92
N VAL A 27 -4.75 -1.51 -13.89
CA VAL A 27 -3.58 -2.35 -14.11
C VAL A 27 -2.31 -1.59 -13.74
N ILE A 28 -1.73 -1.93 -12.60
CA ILE A 28 -0.50 -1.31 -12.13
C ILE A 28 0.72 -2.11 -12.58
N ASN A 29 1.56 -1.49 -13.40
CA ASN A 29 2.79 -2.08 -13.87
C ASN A 29 3.91 -1.82 -12.88
N TYR A 30 4.66 -2.85 -12.50
CA TYR A 30 5.76 -2.70 -11.57
C TYR A 30 7.07 -3.32 -12.06
N SER A 31 8.17 -2.79 -11.57
CA SER A 31 9.49 -3.36 -11.77
C SER A 31 10.36 -3.21 -10.51
N TRP A 32 11.53 -3.83 -10.55
CA TRP A 32 12.57 -3.65 -9.55
C TRP A 32 13.94 -3.49 -10.17
N ARG A 33 14.86 -2.87 -9.43
CA ARG A 33 16.25 -2.80 -9.83
C ARG A 33 16.87 -4.21 -9.77
N LYS A 34 17.43 -4.69 -10.88
CA LYS A 34 17.98 -6.06 -10.98
C LYS A 34 19.05 -6.38 -9.93
N LYS A 35 19.91 -5.41 -9.60
CA LYS A 35 20.91 -5.53 -8.55
C LYS A 35 20.33 -4.90 -7.28
N GLY A 36 20.26 -5.68 -6.21
CA GLY A 36 19.81 -5.20 -4.91
C GLY A 36 18.60 -5.92 -4.34
N ILE A 37 17.60 -6.32 -5.13
CA ILE A 37 16.42 -7.02 -4.62
C ILE A 37 16.61 -8.54 -4.67
N SER A 38 16.55 -9.21 -3.52
CA SER A 38 16.69 -10.64 -3.34
C SER A 38 15.48 -11.44 -3.88
N LYS A 39 15.58 -12.75 -3.88
CA LYS A 39 14.45 -13.62 -4.26
C LYS A 39 13.32 -13.57 -3.22
N SER A 40 13.68 -13.50 -1.94
CA SER A 40 12.74 -13.41 -0.80
C SER A 40 11.95 -12.11 -0.84
N GLU A 41 12.64 -10.97 -1.01
CA GLU A 41 11.99 -9.65 -1.16
C GLU A 41 11.03 -9.61 -2.37
N ARG A 42 11.44 -10.15 -3.52
CA ARG A 42 10.57 -10.24 -4.70
C ARG A 42 9.35 -11.13 -4.48
N LYS A 43 9.50 -12.18 -3.68
CA LYS A 43 8.38 -13.05 -3.30
C LYS A 43 7.42 -12.27 -2.42
N GLU A 44 7.94 -11.53 -1.44
CA GLU A 44 7.08 -10.75 -0.53
C GLU A 44 6.33 -9.64 -1.26
N ILE A 45 6.99 -8.87 -2.13
CA ILE A 45 6.30 -7.87 -2.97
C ILE A 45 5.14 -8.49 -3.76
N LYS A 46 5.33 -9.68 -4.30
CA LYS A 46 4.27 -10.39 -5.04
C LYS A 46 3.15 -10.88 -4.13
N ASN A 47 3.47 -11.33 -2.92
CA ASN A 47 2.47 -11.73 -1.93
C ASN A 47 1.58 -10.54 -1.54
N ILE A 48 2.20 -9.35 -1.33
CA ILE A 48 1.47 -8.13 -1.02
C ILE A 48 0.56 -7.73 -2.19
N PHE A 49 1.05 -7.78 -3.41
CA PHE A 49 0.25 -7.49 -4.58
C PHE A 49 -0.91 -8.47 -4.78
N GLN A 50 -0.70 -9.76 -4.50
CA GLN A 50 -1.78 -10.74 -4.53
C GLN A 50 -2.83 -10.45 -3.45
N GLU A 51 -2.40 -10.10 -2.23
CA GLU A 51 -3.30 -9.69 -1.15
C GLU A 51 -4.20 -8.50 -1.57
N ILE A 52 -3.63 -7.51 -2.27
CA ILE A 52 -4.36 -6.32 -2.73
C ILE A 52 -5.27 -6.65 -3.94
N ASP A 53 -4.81 -7.46 -4.88
CA ASP A 53 -5.59 -7.96 -6.03
C ASP A 53 -6.83 -8.72 -5.54
N ASP A 54 -6.67 -9.62 -4.56
CA ASP A 54 -7.77 -10.36 -3.95
C ASP A 54 -8.81 -9.46 -3.22
N LEU A 55 -8.37 -8.28 -2.76
CA LEU A 55 -9.20 -7.32 -2.01
C LEU A 55 -9.91 -6.30 -2.90
N THR A 56 -9.28 -5.90 -3.99
CA THR A 56 -9.67 -4.73 -4.80
C THR A 56 -9.86 -5.10 -6.26
N GLY A 57 -10.24 -4.13 -7.07
CA GLY A 57 -10.28 -4.30 -8.53
C GLY A 57 -8.94 -4.11 -9.23
N LEU A 58 -7.82 -4.02 -8.48
CA LEU A 58 -6.49 -3.83 -9.06
C LEU A 58 -5.89 -5.13 -9.57
N THR A 59 -5.09 -5.04 -10.61
CA THR A 59 -4.23 -6.12 -11.11
C THR A 59 -2.79 -5.62 -11.23
N PHE A 60 -1.83 -6.41 -10.76
CA PHE A 60 -0.42 -6.04 -10.78
C PHE A 60 0.35 -6.83 -11.81
N LYS A 61 0.99 -6.13 -12.77
CA LYS A 61 1.78 -6.74 -13.83
C LYS A 61 3.24 -6.36 -13.75
N LYS A 62 4.11 -7.38 -13.69
CA LYS A 62 5.54 -7.15 -13.75
C LYS A 62 5.96 -6.78 -15.18
N THR A 63 6.65 -5.64 -15.31
CA THR A 63 7.10 -5.13 -16.61
C THR A 63 8.60 -4.84 -16.65
N LYS A 64 9.06 -4.31 -17.79
CA LYS A 64 10.42 -3.79 -17.96
C LYS A 64 10.48 -2.34 -17.52
N LYS A 65 11.65 -1.89 -17.04
CA LYS A 65 11.91 -0.57 -16.41
C LYS A 65 11.37 0.68 -17.13
N LYS A 66 10.97 0.63 -18.39
CA LYS A 66 10.49 1.82 -19.11
C LYS A 66 9.00 2.08 -18.95
N ASN A 67 8.24 1.06 -18.57
CA ASN A 67 6.78 1.09 -18.55
C ASN A 67 6.25 0.66 -17.18
N ASP A 68 6.94 1.00 -16.12
CA ASP A 68 6.54 0.69 -14.75
C ASP A 68 5.96 1.94 -14.08
N ASP A 69 4.83 1.75 -13.42
CA ASP A 69 4.16 2.77 -12.59
C ASP A 69 4.79 2.78 -11.19
N ILE A 70 5.22 1.60 -10.71
CA ILE A 70 5.95 1.44 -9.44
C ILE A 70 7.31 0.80 -9.69
N ARG A 71 8.37 1.37 -9.10
CA ARG A 71 9.70 0.79 -9.11
C ARG A 71 10.29 0.63 -7.73
N PHE A 72 10.69 -0.60 -7.40
CA PHE A 72 11.27 -0.96 -6.12
C PHE A 72 12.80 -0.90 -6.11
N PHE A 73 13.33 -0.43 -4.97
CA PHE A 73 14.74 -0.35 -4.66
C PHE A 73 14.98 -0.87 -3.24
N SER A 74 15.75 -1.94 -3.09
CA SER A 74 16.32 -2.36 -1.82
C SER A 74 17.69 -1.69 -1.68
N VAL A 75 17.90 -0.99 -0.59
CA VAL A 75 19.11 -0.19 -0.33
C VAL A 75 19.62 -0.45 1.08
N PRO A 76 20.95 -0.42 1.32
CA PRO A 76 21.49 -0.61 2.67
C PRO A 76 21.17 0.55 3.59
N GLU A 77 20.93 1.75 3.02
CA GLU A 77 20.64 2.98 3.75
C GLU A 77 19.78 3.90 2.89
N ILE A 78 18.81 4.56 3.50
CA ILE A 78 18.04 5.65 2.89
C ILE A 78 18.69 6.95 3.31
N ASN A 79 19.61 7.45 2.48
CA ASN A 79 20.44 8.63 2.75
C ASN A 79 19.86 9.92 2.14
N GLU A 80 20.58 11.05 2.35
CA GLU A 80 20.20 12.39 1.86
C GLU A 80 20.01 12.46 0.34
N THR A 81 20.75 11.67 -0.45
CA THR A 81 20.55 11.62 -1.91
C THR A 81 19.17 11.03 -2.25
N HIS A 82 18.70 10.08 -1.47
CA HIS A 82 17.32 9.57 -1.56
C HIS A 82 16.34 10.58 -0.95
N LYS A 83 16.73 11.34 0.08
CA LYS A 83 15.94 12.43 0.65
C LYS A 83 15.79 13.61 -0.33
N ALA A 84 16.86 14.05 -0.99
CA ALA A 84 16.81 15.15 -1.98
C ALA A 84 15.91 14.83 -3.17
N GLU A 85 15.74 13.56 -3.49
CA GLU A 85 14.76 13.11 -4.47
C GLU A 85 13.31 13.23 -3.99
N ILE A 86 13.08 13.68 -2.76
CA ILE A 86 11.81 13.58 -2.04
C ILE A 86 11.40 14.90 -1.39
N SER A 87 12.24 15.94 -1.46
CA SER A 87 11.88 17.19 -0.82
C SER A 87 10.68 17.85 -1.51
N GLU A 88 9.65 18.05 -0.76
CA GLU A 88 8.86 19.27 -0.57
C GLU A 88 7.61 19.07 0.28
N ALA A 89 7.26 17.85 0.66
CA ALA A 89 5.94 17.60 1.27
C ALA A 89 5.92 17.03 2.69
N ILE A 90 7.03 16.76 3.36
CA ILE A 90 6.98 16.19 4.71
C ILE A 90 7.91 16.94 5.67
N ASN A 91 7.27 17.56 6.66
CA ASN A 91 7.87 18.14 7.84
C ASN A 91 8.84 17.15 8.52
N PRO A 92 10.03 17.57 8.97
CA PRO A 92 11.03 16.64 9.52
C PRO A 92 10.51 16.01 10.82
N LEU A 93 10.26 14.71 10.80
CA LEU A 93 10.09 13.94 12.01
C LEU A 93 11.45 13.83 12.73
N PRO A 94 11.49 13.95 14.06
CA PRO A 94 12.75 14.01 14.84
C PRO A 94 13.47 12.66 14.99
N VAL A 95 13.19 11.66 14.14
CA VAL A 95 13.81 10.33 14.20
C VAL A 95 14.65 10.13 12.94
N GLU A 96 15.73 10.89 12.83
CA GLU A 96 16.64 10.84 11.67
C GLU A 96 17.32 9.48 11.44
N ASP A 97 17.33 8.60 12.43
CA ASP A 97 18.04 7.32 12.39
C ASP A 97 17.19 6.11 11.98
N LEU A 98 15.89 6.26 11.72
CA LEU A 98 14.99 5.12 11.53
C LEU A 98 14.12 5.14 10.27
N ILE A 99 14.53 5.83 9.21
CA ILE A 99 13.84 5.71 7.93
C ILE A 99 14.15 4.34 7.33
N VAL A 100 13.18 3.42 7.43
CA VAL A 100 13.30 2.04 6.95
C VAL A 100 12.62 1.81 5.61
N GLY A 101 11.72 2.72 5.20
CA GLY A 101 11.02 2.69 3.93
C GLY A 101 10.66 4.08 3.41
N ARG A 102 10.33 4.20 2.13
CA ARG A 102 9.88 5.43 1.50
C ARG A 102 9.25 5.25 0.12
N ALA A 103 8.03 5.76 -0.07
CA ALA A 103 7.43 6.00 -1.36
C ALA A 103 7.71 7.42 -1.85
N SER A 104 7.97 7.61 -3.14
CA SER A 104 8.30 8.90 -3.76
C SER A 104 7.70 9.02 -5.14
N ALA A 105 6.79 9.98 -5.32
CA ALA A 105 6.22 10.32 -6.62
C ALA A 105 7.26 10.99 -7.52
N ARG A 106 7.24 10.65 -8.81
CA ARG A 106 8.06 11.24 -9.88
C ARG A 106 7.17 11.51 -11.09
N SER A 107 7.61 12.34 -12.01
CA SER A 107 6.80 12.70 -13.19
C SER A 107 6.31 11.52 -14.02
N ASP A 108 6.91 10.34 -13.91
CA ASP A 108 6.66 9.16 -14.73
C ASP A 108 6.39 7.88 -13.95
N ARG A 109 6.51 7.90 -12.62
CA ARG A 109 6.34 6.71 -11.76
C ARG A 109 6.43 7.03 -10.28
N ILE A 110 6.05 6.05 -9.45
CA ILE A 110 6.38 6.03 -8.01
C ILE A 110 7.60 5.15 -7.79
N LYS A 111 8.55 5.63 -6.99
CA LYS A 111 9.69 4.85 -6.51
C LYS A 111 9.46 4.47 -5.06
N ILE A 112 9.62 3.19 -4.76
CA ILE A 112 9.60 2.67 -3.39
C ILE A 112 11.01 2.24 -3.02
N PHE A 113 11.56 2.86 -2.00
CA PHE A 113 12.83 2.49 -1.37
C PHE A 113 12.52 1.80 -0.05
N PHE A 114 13.21 0.72 0.24
CA PHE A 114 13.19 0.09 1.55
C PHE A 114 14.62 -0.33 1.94
N ARG A 115 14.89 -0.21 3.24
CA ARG A 115 16.20 -0.54 3.78
C ARG A 115 16.28 -2.03 4.07
N ASP A 116 17.28 -2.68 3.50
CA ASP A 116 17.60 -4.07 3.77
C ASP A 116 19.11 -4.29 3.65
N ASN A 117 19.73 -4.74 4.72
CA ASN A 117 21.16 -4.95 4.84
C ASN A 117 21.59 -6.40 4.63
N ASP A 118 20.73 -7.38 4.88
CA ASP A 118 21.06 -8.80 4.89
C ASP A 118 20.37 -9.63 3.79
N LYS A 119 19.38 -9.04 3.10
CA LYS A 119 18.57 -9.68 2.04
C LYS A 119 17.62 -10.77 2.56
N GLU A 120 17.42 -10.85 3.85
CA GLU A 120 16.40 -11.66 4.48
C GLU A 120 15.15 -10.81 4.72
N VAL A 121 13.98 -11.40 4.52
CA VAL A 121 12.71 -10.70 4.73
C VAL A 121 12.25 -10.91 6.16
N THR A 122 12.50 -9.93 6.99
CA THR A 122 12.05 -9.89 8.39
C THR A 122 10.59 -9.45 8.48
N THR A 123 10.05 -9.49 9.70
CA THR A 123 8.74 -8.93 10.03
C THR A 123 8.66 -7.44 9.73
N LEU A 124 9.71 -6.70 10.09
CA LEU A 124 9.79 -5.26 9.84
C LEU A 124 9.76 -4.96 8.35
N ASP A 125 10.51 -5.73 7.53
CA ASP A 125 10.52 -5.52 6.08
C ASP A 125 9.14 -5.74 5.45
N LYS A 126 8.40 -6.75 5.93
CA LYS A 126 7.01 -6.99 5.47
C LYS A 126 6.08 -5.83 5.83
N TYR A 127 6.23 -5.27 7.03
CA TYR A 127 5.48 -4.11 7.47
C TYR A 127 5.82 -2.89 6.60
N VAL A 128 7.11 -2.58 6.46
CA VAL A 128 7.60 -1.45 5.68
C VAL A 128 7.16 -1.54 4.22
N LEU A 129 7.30 -2.70 3.59
CA LEU A 129 6.86 -2.88 2.20
C LEU A 129 5.36 -2.62 2.02
N ARG A 130 4.50 -3.08 2.95
CA ARG A 130 3.06 -2.80 2.90
C ARG A 130 2.74 -1.33 3.12
N HIS A 131 3.43 -0.69 4.06
CA HIS A 131 3.30 0.73 4.35
C HIS A 131 3.61 1.57 3.10
N GLU A 132 4.76 1.35 2.47
CA GLU A 132 5.18 2.10 1.28
C GLU A 132 4.31 1.79 0.04
N ILE A 133 3.86 0.55 -0.12
CA ILE A 133 2.89 0.19 -1.16
C ILE A 133 1.54 0.84 -0.84
N GLY A 134 1.14 0.92 0.42
CA GLY A 134 -0.05 1.65 0.87
C GLY A 134 -0.04 3.10 0.40
N HIS A 135 1.06 3.83 0.65
CA HIS A 135 1.23 5.20 0.13
C HIS A 135 1.10 5.26 -1.40
N ALA A 136 1.78 4.37 -2.11
CA ALA A 136 1.71 4.34 -3.57
C ALA A 136 0.29 4.10 -4.09
N LEU A 137 -0.59 3.49 -3.31
CA LEU A 137 -1.98 3.19 -3.65
C LEU A 137 -3.00 4.16 -3.03
N GLY A 138 -2.54 5.28 -2.47
CA GLY A 138 -3.41 6.33 -1.96
C GLY A 138 -3.78 6.19 -0.50
N LEU A 139 -3.00 5.47 0.32
CA LEU A 139 -3.11 5.54 1.77
C LEU A 139 -2.22 6.65 2.33
N ALA A 140 -2.67 7.31 3.39
CA ALA A 140 -1.98 8.36 4.12
C ALA A 140 -1.72 7.95 5.58
N HIS A 141 -0.82 8.66 6.23
CA HIS A 141 -0.74 8.63 7.69
C HIS A 141 -2.05 9.15 8.30
N PRO A 142 -2.49 8.63 9.45
CA PRO A 142 -3.73 9.06 10.09
C PRO A 142 -3.79 10.58 10.29
N ASP A 143 -4.78 11.23 9.67
CA ASP A 143 -4.97 12.68 9.70
C ASP A 143 -3.71 13.48 9.29
N GLY A 144 -2.83 12.89 8.48
CA GLY A 144 -1.57 13.47 8.03
C GLY A 144 -0.40 13.34 9.02
N ASP A 145 -0.59 12.70 10.17
CA ASP A 145 0.43 12.48 11.19
C ASP A 145 0.61 10.99 11.51
N GLY A 146 1.73 10.41 11.12
CA GLY A 146 2.06 9.00 11.41
C GLY A 146 2.21 8.70 12.91
N ALA A 147 2.53 9.72 13.71
CA ALA A 147 2.65 9.62 15.18
C ALA A 147 1.37 10.04 15.92
N ASN A 148 0.24 10.23 15.22
CA ASN A 148 -1.04 10.57 15.84
C ASN A 148 -1.37 9.61 16.99
N PRO A 149 -1.48 10.10 18.25
CA PRO A 149 -1.61 9.24 19.44
C PRO A 149 -2.93 8.47 19.51
N ASP A 150 -3.93 8.88 18.73
CA ASP A 150 -5.22 8.21 18.66
C ASP A 150 -5.19 6.95 17.78
N TRP A 151 -4.08 6.70 17.09
CA TRP A 151 -3.89 5.62 16.15
C TRP A 151 -2.64 4.79 16.47
N ASN A 152 -2.70 3.49 16.20
CA ASN A 152 -1.56 2.59 16.30
C ASN A 152 -1.58 1.53 15.18
N SER A 153 -0.55 0.68 15.11
CA SER A 153 -0.39 -0.34 14.08
C SER A 153 -1.45 -1.43 14.06
N SER A 154 -2.31 -1.54 15.08
CA SER A 154 -3.49 -2.43 15.05
C SER A 154 -4.71 -1.77 14.40
N ASP A 155 -4.74 -0.45 14.31
CA ASP A 155 -5.79 0.32 13.63
C ASP A 155 -5.50 0.47 12.13
N THR A 156 -4.23 0.75 11.79
CA THR A 156 -3.75 0.91 10.41
C THR A 156 -2.24 0.70 10.33
N ILE A 157 -1.76 0.09 9.26
CA ILE A 157 -0.31 -0.01 8.99
C ILE A 157 0.33 1.34 8.67
N MET A 158 -0.48 2.39 8.46
CA MET A 158 0.00 3.74 8.18
C MET A 158 0.37 4.52 9.45
N SER A 159 0.14 3.96 10.66
CA SER A 159 0.58 4.57 11.92
C SER A 159 2.00 4.13 12.29
N TYR A 160 2.82 5.07 12.79
CA TYR A 160 4.14 4.77 13.36
C TYR A 160 4.08 4.28 14.80
N ASN A 161 2.93 4.46 15.48
CA ASN A 161 2.75 4.00 16.84
C ASN A 161 2.56 2.48 16.86
N VAL A 162 3.56 1.76 17.35
CA VAL A 162 3.49 0.31 17.46
C VAL A 162 2.53 -0.09 18.57
N PHE A 163 1.61 -0.98 18.26
CA PHE A 163 0.72 -1.54 19.28
C PHE A 163 1.52 -2.45 20.24
N GLU A 164 1.53 -2.09 21.52
CA GLU A 164 2.17 -2.87 22.58
C GLU A 164 1.26 -4.04 23.00
N GLY A 165 1.31 -5.14 22.27
CA GLY A 165 0.55 -6.35 22.56
C GLY A 165 1.34 -7.62 22.24
N PRO A 166 0.86 -8.82 22.62
CA PRO A 166 1.53 -10.08 22.33
C PRO A 166 1.68 -10.38 20.84
N PHE A 167 0.99 -9.61 19.99
CA PHE A 167 1.08 -9.62 18.51
C PHE A 167 1.49 -8.25 18.00
N PHE A 168 2.59 -7.72 18.49
CA PHE A 168 3.02 -6.34 18.29
C PHE A 168 3.38 -5.94 16.83
N MET A 169 3.30 -6.86 15.89
CA MET A 169 3.36 -6.54 14.46
C MET A 169 2.32 -7.35 13.70
N TYR A 170 1.25 -6.70 13.30
CA TYR A 170 0.31 -7.25 12.35
C TYR A 170 0.97 -7.32 10.96
N TYR A 171 0.91 -8.48 10.32
CA TYR A 171 1.66 -8.74 9.09
C TYR A 171 0.90 -8.43 7.80
N GLY A 172 -0.34 -7.94 7.90
CA GLY A 172 -1.22 -7.66 6.77
C GLY A 172 -1.83 -6.26 6.85
N TYR A 173 -2.60 -5.90 5.86
CA TYR A 173 -3.46 -4.73 5.92
C TYR A 173 -4.55 -4.94 6.97
N THR A 174 -4.77 -3.95 7.83
CA THR A 174 -5.86 -3.97 8.82
C THR A 174 -7.22 -3.82 8.11
N ASP A 175 -8.31 -3.98 8.84
CA ASP A 175 -9.64 -3.77 8.26
C ASP A 175 -9.86 -2.33 7.82
N THR A 176 -9.24 -1.35 8.51
CA THR A 176 -9.28 0.07 8.11
C THR A 176 -8.54 0.27 6.79
N ASP A 177 -7.33 -0.29 6.66
CA ASP A 177 -6.54 -0.22 5.43
C ASP A 177 -7.27 -0.87 4.24
N LYS A 178 -7.85 -2.06 4.45
CA LYS A 178 -8.62 -2.78 3.43
C LYS A 178 -9.80 -1.96 2.93
N LYS A 179 -10.58 -1.37 3.85
CA LYS A 179 -11.70 -0.49 3.50
C LYS A 179 -11.24 0.72 2.70
N ALA A 180 -10.11 1.35 3.07
CA ALA A 180 -9.54 2.49 2.36
C ALA A 180 -9.07 2.11 0.96
N LEU A 181 -8.37 0.98 0.80
CA LEU A 181 -7.98 0.46 -0.51
C LEU A 181 -9.19 0.14 -1.40
N GLN A 182 -10.23 -0.47 -0.84
CA GLN A 182 -11.48 -0.75 -1.56
C GLN A 182 -12.24 0.53 -1.93
N GLN A 183 -12.21 1.56 -1.09
CA GLN A 183 -12.83 2.86 -1.41
C GLN A 183 -12.12 3.52 -2.59
N ASN A 184 -10.80 3.44 -2.68
CA ASN A 184 -10.03 4.00 -3.77
C ASN A 184 -10.16 3.18 -5.07
N TRP A 185 -10.07 1.85 -4.99
CA TRP A 185 -9.86 0.98 -6.15
C TRP A 185 -11.02 0.04 -6.47
N GLY A 186 -12.11 0.11 -5.70
CA GLY A 186 -13.25 -0.79 -5.82
C GLY A 186 -13.00 -2.16 -5.18
N LEU A 187 -14.05 -2.96 -5.17
CA LEU A 187 -14.01 -4.35 -4.70
C LEU A 187 -13.56 -5.27 -5.83
N ASN A 188 -12.84 -6.33 -5.51
CA ASN A 188 -12.63 -7.41 -6.46
C ASN A 188 -13.98 -8.08 -6.81
N PRO A 189 -14.40 -8.07 -8.08
CA PRO A 189 -15.69 -8.67 -8.47
C PRO A 189 -15.80 -10.16 -8.12
N GLU A 190 -14.68 -10.90 -8.16
CA GLU A 190 -14.66 -12.32 -7.84
C GLU A 190 -14.81 -12.59 -6.34
N SER A 191 -14.33 -11.71 -5.47
CA SER A 191 -14.51 -11.83 -4.02
C SER A 191 -15.97 -11.64 -3.60
N TYR A 192 -16.72 -10.86 -4.37
CA TYR A 192 -18.14 -10.60 -4.14
C TYR A 192 -19.01 -11.81 -4.53
N ILE A 193 -18.68 -12.48 -5.62
CA ILE A 193 -19.41 -13.67 -6.10
C ILE A 193 -19.31 -14.83 -5.09
N GLY A 194 -18.18 -14.97 -4.40
CA GLY A 194 -17.99 -15.98 -3.36
C GLY A 194 -18.81 -15.79 -2.08
N SER A 195 -19.32 -14.56 -1.84
CA SER A 195 -20.11 -14.21 -0.65
C SER A 195 -21.64 -14.17 -0.89
N ILE A 196 -22.10 -14.09 -2.13
CA ILE A 196 -23.54 -13.92 -2.47
C ILE A 196 -24.12 -15.12 -3.25
N GLY A 197 -23.35 -16.17 -3.53
CA GLY A 197 -23.82 -17.19 -4.48
C GLY A 197 -23.74 -16.71 -5.94
N LYS A 198 -23.88 -17.64 -6.88
CA LYS A 198 -23.78 -17.29 -8.30
C LYS A 198 -24.93 -16.36 -8.72
N PRO A 199 -24.72 -15.46 -9.73
CA PRO A 199 -25.78 -14.54 -10.21
C PRO A 199 -27.09 -15.21 -10.64
N GLU A 200 -27.08 -16.50 -10.88
CA GLU A 200 -28.26 -17.31 -11.20
C GLU A 200 -29.19 -17.56 -9.99
N ASP A 201 -28.72 -17.25 -8.75
CA ASP A 201 -29.52 -17.38 -7.54
C ASP A 201 -30.28 -16.08 -7.18
N ILE A 202 -30.11 -15.00 -7.96
CA ILE A 202 -30.82 -13.72 -7.80
C ILE A 202 -31.90 -13.60 -8.89
N VAL A 203 -32.89 -14.50 -8.88
CA VAL A 203 -34.12 -14.28 -9.57
C VAL A 203 -35.21 -14.03 -8.51
N GLU A 204 -35.27 -12.82 -8.01
CA GLU A 204 -36.46 -12.32 -7.35
C GLU A 204 -37.10 -11.19 -8.16
N ASP A 205 -38.25 -11.53 -8.61
CA ASP A 205 -39.32 -10.82 -9.28
C ASP A 205 -39.55 -9.43 -8.69
N ILE A 206 -39.00 -8.37 -9.35
CA ILE A 206 -39.41 -7.00 -9.06
C ILE A 206 -40.65 -6.72 -9.87
N THR A 207 -41.82 -7.11 -9.35
CA THR A 207 -43.10 -6.57 -9.80
C THR A 207 -43.20 -5.12 -9.31
N VAL A 208 -43.03 -4.17 -10.24
CA VAL A 208 -43.38 -2.76 -10.04
C VAL A 208 -44.90 -2.67 -10.13
N PRO A 209 -45.63 -2.15 -9.09
CA PRO A 209 -47.07 -1.86 -9.22
C PRO A 209 -47.26 -0.66 -10.14
N VAL A 210 -48.24 -0.79 -11.04
CA VAL A 210 -48.75 0.26 -11.93
C VAL A 210 -49.59 1.26 -11.14
#